data_328ab2fc7b0bb5c3fa74bfae68cf0a86
#
_entry.id   328ab2fc7b0bb5c3fa74bfae68cf0a86
#
_cell.length_a   1.000
_cell.length_b   1.000
_cell.length_c   1.000
_cell.angle_alpha   90.00
_cell.angle_beta   90.00
_cell.angle_gamma   90.00
#
_symmetry.space_group_name_H-M   'P 1'
#
loop_
_entity.id
_entity.type
_entity.pdbx_description
1 polymer ?
#
loop_
_entity_poly.entity_id
_entity_poly.type
_entity_poly.pdbx_seq_one_letter_code
_entity_poly.pdbx_strand_id
1 'polypeptide(L)'
;YERLGYQWVPPELREGRGELDAAARGDLPELVTEDDLRGELHAHTTASDGRATLEEMAFAARERGFEYLAITDHSATHGFGNEVSPDQLRKQIEKVHALNEKLDGIELLRHRPSPPAAARRSA
;
A
#
# COMPACT_ATOMS: atom_id res chain seq x y z
N TYR A 1 14.41 11.99 -28.01
CA TYR A 1 15.64 11.78 -27.24
C TYR A 1 16.63 10.95 -28.05
N GLU A 2 16.38 9.70 -28.37
CA GLU A 2 17.30 8.77 -29.05
C GLU A 2 17.83 9.32 -30.40
N ARG A 3 16.97 9.95 -31.21
CA ARG A 3 17.37 10.58 -32.49
C ARG A 3 18.37 11.73 -32.31
N LEU A 4 18.47 12.29 -31.10
CA LEU A 4 19.38 13.37 -30.74
C LEU A 4 20.59 12.85 -29.97
N GLY A 5 20.73 11.53 -29.82
CA GLY A 5 21.82 10.91 -29.08
C GLY A 5 21.68 10.96 -27.55
N TYR A 6 20.47 11.25 -27.05
CA TYR A 6 20.18 11.25 -25.62
C TYR A 6 19.49 9.95 -25.19
N GLN A 7 19.80 9.48 -24.00
CA GLN A 7 18.98 8.47 -23.33
C GLN A 7 17.56 9.04 -23.17
N TRP A 8 16.53 8.19 -23.28
CA TRP A 8 15.17 8.63 -23.03
C TRP A 8 15.00 9.06 -21.57
N VAL A 9 14.50 10.27 -21.35
CA VAL A 9 14.27 10.82 -20.01
C VAL A 9 12.85 10.48 -19.58
N PRO A 10 12.66 9.66 -18.54
CA PRO A 10 11.34 9.40 -17.97
C PRO A 10 10.64 10.69 -17.56
N PRO A 11 9.29 10.77 -17.67
CA PRO A 11 8.53 11.97 -17.29
C PRO A 11 8.83 12.46 -15.87
N GLU A 12 9.03 11.53 -14.94
CA GLU A 12 9.31 11.77 -13.52
C GLU A 12 10.63 12.53 -13.30
N LEU A 13 11.56 12.46 -14.24
CA LEU A 13 12.86 13.14 -14.17
C LEU A 13 12.91 14.46 -14.93
N ARG A 14 11.82 14.92 -15.56
CA ARG A 14 11.77 16.14 -16.38
C ARG A 14 11.55 17.38 -15.54
N GLU A 15 12.46 17.68 -14.64
CA GLU A 15 12.34 18.76 -13.64
C GLU A 15 13.30 19.94 -13.88
N GLY A 16 14.10 19.94 -14.94
CA GLY A 16 15.08 20.99 -15.21
C GLY A 16 16.26 20.98 -14.23
N ARG A 17 16.64 19.79 -13.73
CA ARG A 17 17.71 19.61 -12.72
C ARG A 17 18.97 18.95 -13.26
N GLY A 18 19.22 19.07 -14.55
CA GLY A 18 20.40 18.49 -15.19
C GLY A 18 20.17 17.11 -15.81
N GLU A 19 18.92 16.68 -15.92
CA GLU A 19 18.55 15.39 -16.52
C GLU A 19 18.96 15.28 -17.98
N LEU A 20 19.01 16.37 -18.76
CA LEU A 20 19.47 16.35 -20.14
C LEU A 20 20.97 16.05 -20.22
N ASP A 21 21.77 16.67 -19.34
CA ASP A 21 23.21 16.40 -19.29
C ASP A 21 23.48 14.96 -18.84
N ALA A 22 22.72 14.44 -17.87
CA ALA A 22 22.80 13.05 -17.46
C ALA A 22 22.38 12.10 -18.60
N ALA A 23 21.29 12.40 -19.33
CA ALA A 23 20.83 11.64 -20.48
C ALA A 23 21.86 11.61 -21.63
N ALA A 24 22.58 12.72 -21.85
CA ALA A 24 23.65 12.78 -22.85
C ALA A 24 24.84 11.86 -22.48
N ARG A 25 25.11 11.66 -21.21
CA ARG A 25 26.18 10.78 -20.71
C ARG A 25 25.74 9.35 -20.46
N GLY A 26 24.43 9.05 -20.51
CA GLY A 26 23.89 7.75 -20.14
C GLY A 26 23.84 7.50 -18.61
N ASP A 27 23.82 8.58 -17.82
CA ASP A 27 23.93 8.54 -16.35
C ASP A 27 22.56 8.73 -15.66
N LEU A 28 21.43 8.55 -16.37
CA LEU A 28 20.12 8.65 -15.73
C LEU A 28 19.96 7.56 -14.67
N PRO A 29 19.34 7.88 -13.50
CA PRO A 29 19.05 6.88 -12.49
C PRO A 29 18.04 5.85 -12.99
N GLU A 30 18.19 4.63 -12.56
CA GLU A 30 17.16 3.60 -12.72
C GLU A 30 16.02 3.89 -11.76
N LEU A 31 14.81 4.05 -12.30
CA LEU A 31 13.61 4.32 -11.50
C LEU A 31 12.96 3.02 -11.05
N VAL A 32 12.29 3.09 -9.89
CA VAL A 32 11.42 2.02 -9.40
C VAL A 32 10.29 1.80 -10.39
N THR A 33 10.03 0.55 -10.72
CA THR A 33 8.95 0.10 -11.60
C THR A 33 7.85 -0.62 -10.81
N GLU A 34 6.72 -0.90 -11.46
CA GLU A 34 5.65 -1.69 -10.83
C GLU A 34 6.13 -3.09 -10.42
N ASP A 35 7.07 -3.69 -11.17
CA ASP A 35 7.62 -5.02 -10.88
C ASP A 35 8.52 -5.04 -9.64
N ASP A 36 9.01 -3.89 -9.19
CA ASP A 36 9.80 -3.76 -7.97
C ASP A 36 8.93 -3.70 -6.71
N LEU A 37 7.63 -3.47 -6.86
CA LEU A 37 6.70 -3.34 -5.73
C LEU A 37 6.43 -4.72 -5.11
N ARG A 38 6.70 -4.84 -3.81
CA ARG A 38 6.51 -6.07 -3.05
C ARG A 38 5.22 -6.10 -2.25
N GLY A 39 4.57 -4.98 -2.07
CA GLY A 39 3.33 -4.91 -1.31
C GLY A 39 2.78 -3.50 -1.18
N GLU A 40 1.61 -3.41 -0.55
CA GLU A 40 0.88 -2.18 -0.29
C GLU A 40 0.61 -2.04 1.21
N LEU A 41 0.87 -0.85 1.75
CA LEU A 41 0.74 -0.56 3.19
C LEU A 41 -0.46 0.33 3.53
N HIS A 42 -1.28 0.70 2.55
CA HIS A 42 -2.43 1.58 2.76
C HIS A 42 -3.58 1.20 1.84
N ALA A 43 -4.45 0.31 2.28
CA ALA A 43 -5.60 -0.13 1.52
C ALA A 43 -6.88 -0.13 2.36
N HIS A 44 -7.97 0.34 1.77
CA HIS A 44 -9.29 0.39 2.40
C HIS A 44 -10.24 -0.61 1.74
N THR A 45 -11.12 -1.20 2.54
CA THR A 45 -12.13 -2.14 2.08
C THR A 45 -13.54 -1.55 2.18
N THR A 46 -14.55 -2.31 1.74
CA THR A 46 -15.96 -1.96 1.95
C THR A 46 -16.37 -1.91 3.43
N ALA A 47 -15.49 -2.26 4.35
CA ALA A 47 -15.72 -2.06 5.79
C ALA A 47 -15.69 -0.58 6.17
N SER A 48 -14.96 0.27 5.43
CA SER A 48 -14.98 1.72 5.57
C SER A 48 -15.40 2.40 4.25
N ASP A 49 -14.50 3.00 3.52
CA ASP A 49 -14.76 3.80 2.33
C ASP A 49 -14.19 3.18 1.04
N GLY A 50 -13.62 1.99 1.12
CA GLY A 50 -13.15 1.23 -0.04
C GLY A 50 -14.31 0.67 -0.87
N ARG A 51 -14.00 0.19 -2.07
CA ARG A 51 -14.98 -0.32 -3.04
C ARG A 51 -14.96 -1.84 -3.18
N ALA A 52 -13.94 -2.50 -2.68
CA ALA A 52 -13.76 -3.94 -2.75
C ALA A 52 -13.77 -4.58 -1.36
N THR A 53 -14.20 -5.81 -1.28
CA THR A 53 -14.14 -6.60 -0.05
C THR A 53 -12.70 -6.94 0.32
N LEU A 54 -12.48 -7.39 1.56
CA LEU A 54 -11.18 -7.87 2.02
C LEU A 54 -10.64 -9.00 1.14
N GLU A 55 -11.52 -9.94 0.79
CA GLU A 55 -11.19 -11.09 -0.05
C GLU A 55 -10.79 -10.68 -1.48
N GLU A 56 -11.54 -9.77 -2.10
CA GLU A 56 -11.23 -9.22 -3.43
C GLU A 56 -9.91 -8.46 -3.43
N MET A 57 -9.65 -7.65 -2.39
CA MET A 57 -8.40 -6.92 -2.25
C MET A 57 -7.20 -7.86 -2.09
N ALA A 58 -7.32 -8.88 -1.25
CA ALA A 58 -6.28 -9.89 -1.03
C ALA A 58 -5.97 -10.66 -2.33
N PHE A 59 -7.00 -11.07 -3.05
CA PHE A 59 -6.85 -11.76 -4.33
C PHE A 59 -6.16 -10.87 -5.37
N ALA A 60 -6.62 -9.63 -5.56
CA ALA A 60 -6.05 -8.69 -6.51
C ALA A 60 -4.57 -8.34 -6.20
N ALA A 61 -4.22 -8.20 -4.93
CA ALA A 61 -2.85 -7.95 -4.50
C ALA A 61 -1.94 -9.16 -4.82
N ARG A 62 -2.42 -10.38 -4.55
CA ARG A 62 -1.69 -11.61 -4.90
C ARG A 62 -1.47 -11.75 -6.41
N GLU A 63 -2.50 -11.48 -7.22
CA GLU A 63 -2.40 -11.55 -8.70
C GLU A 63 -1.40 -10.53 -9.26
N ARG A 64 -1.15 -9.43 -8.55
CA ARG A 64 -0.11 -8.44 -8.86
C ARG A 64 1.28 -8.84 -8.38
N GLY A 65 1.43 -9.99 -7.72
CA GLY A 65 2.71 -10.46 -7.19
C GLY A 65 3.11 -9.79 -5.88
N PHE A 66 2.18 -9.14 -5.16
CA PHE A 66 2.47 -8.57 -3.85
C PHE A 66 2.65 -9.68 -2.81
N GLU A 67 3.66 -9.54 -1.98
CA GLU A 67 3.99 -10.44 -0.88
C GLU A 67 3.19 -10.10 0.39
N TYR A 68 2.74 -8.84 0.51
CA TYR A 68 1.93 -8.37 1.64
C TYR A 68 0.97 -7.25 1.25
N LEU A 69 -0.14 -7.15 2.00
CA LEU A 69 -1.15 -6.09 1.88
C LEU A 69 -1.62 -5.66 3.27
N ALA A 70 -1.44 -4.39 3.62
CA ALA A 70 -1.96 -3.83 4.86
C ALA A 70 -3.37 -3.28 4.68
N ILE A 71 -4.30 -3.76 5.48
CA ILE A 71 -5.68 -3.26 5.55
C ILE A 71 -5.76 -2.16 6.60
N THR A 72 -6.09 -0.96 6.16
CA THR A 72 -6.05 0.28 6.95
C THR A 72 -7.39 1.02 6.95
N ASP A 73 -8.49 0.27 7.07
CA ASP A 73 -9.84 0.83 7.14
C ASP A 73 -9.97 1.87 8.26
N HIS A 74 -10.78 2.89 8.03
CA HIS A 74 -11.00 3.96 9.00
C HIS A 74 -11.69 3.46 10.27
N SER A 75 -11.13 3.78 11.42
CA SER A 75 -11.71 3.49 12.72
C SER A 75 -12.66 4.60 13.18
N ALA A 76 -13.56 4.28 14.14
CA ALA A 76 -14.61 5.15 14.67
C ALA A 76 -14.16 6.50 15.27
N THR A 77 -12.86 6.79 15.30
CA THR A 77 -12.31 8.02 15.88
C THR A 77 -12.05 9.12 14.85
N HIS A 78 -12.26 8.88 13.56
CA HIS A 78 -11.91 9.83 12.50
C HIS A 78 -13.04 10.78 12.08
N GLY A 79 -14.30 10.46 12.38
CA GLY A 79 -15.44 11.39 12.20
C GLY A 79 -15.87 11.64 10.75
N PHE A 80 -15.45 10.80 9.78
CA PHE A 80 -15.77 11.00 8.37
C PHE A 80 -16.96 10.18 7.84
N GLY A 81 -17.71 9.49 8.71
CA GLY A 81 -18.76 8.53 8.30
C GLY A 81 -18.15 7.23 7.73
N ASN A 82 -18.94 6.16 7.64
CA ASN A 82 -18.47 4.84 7.21
C ASN A 82 -17.23 4.33 7.97
N GLU A 83 -17.32 4.36 9.28
CA GLU A 83 -16.25 3.97 10.17
C GLU A 83 -16.44 2.55 10.70
N VAL A 84 -15.34 1.83 10.88
CA VAL A 84 -15.36 0.50 11.46
C VAL A 84 -15.54 0.60 12.98
N SER A 85 -16.67 0.09 13.50
CA SER A 85 -16.89 -0.03 14.94
C SER A 85 -15.91 -1.03 15.58
N PRO A 86 -15.68 -0.98 16.91
CA PRO A 86 -14.81 -1.95 17.57
C PRO A 86 -15.19 -3.42 17.34
N ASP A 87 -16.48 -3.74 17.24
CA ASP A 87 -16.94 -5.10 16.98
C ASP A 87 -16.73 -5.51 15.52
N GLN A 88 -16.94 -4.59 14.58
CA GLN A 88 -16.61 -4.81 13.17
C GLN A 88 -15.10 -5.00 12.99
N LEU A 89 -14.27 -4.23 13.69
CA LEU A 89 -12.82 -4.38 13.67
C LEU A 89 -12.38 -5.76 14.17
N ARG A 90 -12.98 -6.26 15.28
CA ARG A 90 -12.69 -7.63 15.75
C ARG A 90 -13.02 -8.68 14.70
N LYS A 91 -14.21 -8.59 14.09
CA LYS A 91 -14.61 -9.49 13.00
C LYS A 91 -13.67 -9.40 11.78
N GLN A 92 -13.22 -8.21 11.44
CA GLN A 92 -12.25 -8.03 10.36
C GLN A 92 -10.90 -8.67 10.68
N ILE A 93 -10.43 -8.55 11.91
CA ILE A 93 -9.21 -9.20 12.39
C ILE A 93 -9.33 -10.73 12.26
N GLU A 94 -10.46 -11.32 12.68
CA GLU A 94 -10.72 -12.75 12.54
C GLU A 94 -10.72 -13.20 11.06
N LYS A 95 -11.32 -12.39 10.17
CA LYS A 95 -11.30 -12.65 8.74
C LYS A 95 -9.88 -12.58 8.14
N VAL A 96 -9.09 -11.60 8.53
CA VAL A 96 -7.68 -11.48 8.10
C VAL A 96 -6.89 -12.71 8.51
N HIS A 97 -7.05 -13.20 9.76
CA HIS A 97 -6.40 -14.42 10.20
C HIS A 97 -6.85 -15.64 9.38
N ALA A 98 -8.17 -15.81 9.19
CA ALA A 98 -8.70 -16.93 8.42
C ALA A 98 -8.27 -16.90 6.94
N LEU A 99 -8.08 -15.71 6.36
CA LEU A 99 -7.57 -15.56 5.00
C LEU A 99 -6.07 -15.88 4.92
N ASN A 100 -5.27 -15.43 5.88
CA ASN A 100 -3.84 -15.76 5.93
C ASN A 100 -3.58 -17.28 6.07
N GLU A 101 -4.49 -18.03 6.70
CA GLU A 101 -4.39 -19.49 6.76
C GLU A 101 -4.74 -20.17 5.43
N LYS A 102 -5.48 -19.51 4.55
CA LYS A 102 -5.98 -20.06 3.29
C LYS A 102 -5.22 -19.59 2.06
N LEU A 103 -4.62 -18.41 2.12
CA LEU A 103 -3.93 -17.78 0.99
C LEU A 103 -2.44 -18.05 1.08
N ASP A 104 -1.90 -18.71 0.06
CA ASP A 104 -0.47 -18.84 -0.13
C ASP A 104 0.08 -17.66 -0.95
N GLY A 105 1.29 -17.23 -0.63
CA GLY A 105 2.06 -16.24 -1.41
C GLY A 105 1.74 -14.79 -1.11
N ILE A 106 0.84 -14.49 -0.15
CA ILE A 106 0.58 -13.13 0.33
C ILE A 106 0.27 -13.14 1.82
N GLU A 107 0.77 -12.14 2.55
CA GLU A 107 0.45 -11.90 3.96
C GLU A 107 -0.44 -10.66 4.09
N LEU A 108 -1.62 -10.81 4.68
CA LEU A 108 -2.48 -9.69 5.03
C LEU A 108 -2.07 -9.15 6.40
N LEU A 109 -1.63 -7.90 6.40
CA LEU A 109 -1.32 -7.14 7.60
C LEU A 109 -2.56 -6.38 8.06
N ARG A 110 -2.70 -6.19 9.37
CA ARG A 110 -3.80 -5.47 9.97
C ARG A 110 -3.32 -4.26 10.77
N HIS A 111 -4.14 -3.24 10.83
CA HIS A 111 -3.93 -2.15 11.77
C HIS A 111 -3.93 -2.68 13.21
N ARG A 112 -2.86 -2.41 13.94
CA ARG A 112 -2.81 -2.69 15.39
C ARG A 112 -3.48 -1.52 16.10
N PRO A 113 -4.62 -1.72 16.78
CA PRO A 113 -5.24 -0.64 17.53
C PRO A 113 -4.23 -0.07 18.53
N SER A 114 -4.08 1.25 18.53
CA SER A 114 -3.25 1.92 19.52
C SER A 114 -3.81 1.61 20.91
N PRO A 115 -2.98 1.26 21.90
CA PRO A 115 -3.46 1.07 23.27
C PRO A 115 -4.11 2.37 23.74
N PRO A 116 -5.17 2.29 24.57
CA PRO A 116 -5.85 3.48 25.10
C PRO A 116 -4.85 4.39 25.80
N ALA A 117 -5.06 5.71 25.68
CA ALA A 117 -4.13 6.74 26.17
C ALA A 117 -3.73 6.60 27.65
N ALA A 118 -4.53 5.91 28.47
CA ALA A 118 -4.24 5.60 29.87
C ALA A 118 -3.05 4.64 30.06
N ALA A 119 -2.73 3.79 29.09
CA ALA A 119 -1.61 2.85 29.17
C ALA A 119 -0.23 3.49 28.88
N ARG A 120 -0.19 4.77 28.49
CA ARG A 120 1.05 5.51 28.18
C ARG A 120 1.67 6.25 29.38
N ARG A 121 1.10 6.13 30.58
CA ARG A 121 1.52 6.89 31.77
C ARG A 121 2.33 6.11 32.80
N SER A 122 2.88 4.97 32.45
CA SER A 122 3.71 4.17 33.37
C SER A 122 4.95 3.66 32.64
N ALA A 123 5.90 4.54 32.40
CA ALA A 123 7.31 4.22 32.17
C ALA A 123 8.14 5.46 32.47
#